data_7ebd06ed5e0c4d7febb7dc6049576e3b
#
_entry.id   7ebd06ed5e0c4d7febb7dc6049576e3b
#
_cell.length_a   1.000
_cell.length_b   1.000
_cell.length_c   1.000
_cell.angle_alpha   90.00
_cell.angle_beta   90.00
_cell.angle_gamma   90.00
#
_symmetry.space_group_name_H-M   'P 1'
#
loop_
_entity.id
_entity.type
_entity.pdbx_description
1 polymer ?
#
loop_
_entity_poly.entity_id
_entity_poly.type
_entity_poly.pdbx_seq_one_letter_code
_entity_poly.pdbx_strand_id
1 'polypeptide(L)'
;MATTDPTNVVAIDDVRLHTGATDVILRVATPTQLREGLGRAWSLTSDSSALVPAAPEPELESLSEAIRADVDDAPVVRLVNAVLGDAVRARASDVHIEPQQGDLRVRYRVDGVLRQVMTVPRGMSASIISRIKIMSGLDIAVRRRPQDGRSRIELDGKMLDTRVSTLPTMHGEKVVLRLLARAADIPSLSAVGLTPKQLPVLRGALASPQGLVVICGPTGSGKTSTLYAALNEVSDIGHNIVTLEDPVELQLPGISQVQVHEASGLTFARGLRSILRQDPDIILVGEARDQETAEMALQASLTGHLVLTTLHTNNAVSAITRLVEMGADPHLLASSLTLVAAQRLVRTPCEACATAYVPDPDVLHQLGLVAEDLETAEPRRGTGCGHCGDSGYRGRSGIFEMLPVTEALREVLHETPTEAAVSAAARAAGLRTLRAEAVARARQGQTTFEEALRVTHADADVGIRCPSCTRGIALGMVACPWCGAALDTGACASCDRALQPEWHICPWCRAAIAPA
;
A
#
# COMPACT_ATOMS: atom_id res chain seq x y z
N MET A 1 17.88 22.61 -32.23
CA MET A 1 16.46 22.74 -31.82
C MET A 1 15.65 21.61 -32.45
N ALA A 2 14.84 20.91 -31.68
CA ALA A 2 13.86 19.99 -32.23
C ALA A 2 12.51 20.71 -32.36
N THR A 3 11.83 20.55 -33.50
CA THR A 3 10.55 21.22 -33.79
C THR A 3 9.61 20.31 -34.56
N THR A 4 8.32 20.51 -34.40
CA THR A 4 7.30 19.84 -35.21
C THR A 4 7.02 20.60 -36.50
N ASP A 5 7.34 21.89 -36.54
CA ASP A 5 7.17 22.76 -37.68
C ASP A 5 8.47 23.55 -37.94
N PRO A 6 9.28 23.15 -38.93
CA PRO A 6 10.52 23.82 -39.27
C PRO A 6 10.33 25.19 -39.95
N THR A 7 9.10 25.54 -40.32
CA THR A 7 8.78 26.83 -40.97
C THR A 7 8.38 27.91 -39.96
N ASN A 8 8.27 27.59 -38.70
CA ASN A 8 7.95 28.55 -37.63
C ASN A 8 9.16 29.40 -37.26
N VAL A 9 9.33 30.51 -38.02
CA VAL A 9 10.43 31.45 -37.85
C VAL A 9 10.42 32.13 -36.49
N VAL A 10 9.22 32.40 -35.92
CA VAL A 10 9.08 33.04 -34.61
C VAL A 10 9.69 32.19 -33.51
N ALA A 11 9.39 30.89 -33.50
CA ALA A 11 9.97 29.98 -32.54
C ALA A 11 11.50 29.82 -32.66
N ILE A 12 12.04 29.98 -33.88
CA ILE A 12 13.48 29.92 -34.13
C ILE A 12 14.15 31.20 -33.58
N ASP A 13 13.55 32.35 -33.81
CA ASP A 13 14.06 33.63 -33.33
C ASP A 13 13.95 33.75 -31.81
N ASP A 14 12.90 33.24 -31.21
CA ASP A 14 12.75 33.14 -29.74
C ASP A 14 13.89 32.29 -29.11
N VAL A 15 14.22 31.16 -29.73
CA VAL A 15 15.34 30.33 -29.27
C VAL A 15 16.67 31.07 -29.40
N ARG A 16 16.90 31.77 -30.50
CA ARG A 16 18.12 32.62 -30.69
C ARG A 16 18.22 33.69 -29.62
N LEU A 17 17.11 34.38 -29.36
CA LEU A 17 17.05 35.48 -28.39
C LEU A 17 17.35 34.99 -26.95
N HIS A 18 16.78 33.84 -26.56
CA HIS A 18 16.93 33.33 -25.22
C HIS A 18 18.23 32.55 -24.97
N THR A 19 18.83 31.98 -26.01
CA THR A 19 20.09 31.22 -25.89
C THR A 19 21.33 31.99 -26.28
N GLY A 20 21.20 33.14 -26.96
CA GLY A 20 22.32 33.89 -27.54
C GLY A 20 23.01 33.17 -28.71
N ALA A 21 22.41 32.12 -29.25
CA ALA A 21 23.00 31.32 -30.33
C ALA A 21 22.91 32.04 -31.66
N THR A 22 24.03 32.14 -32.38
CA THR A 22 24.10 32.72 -33.72
C THR A 22 23.51 31.80 -34.79
N ASP A 23 23.69 30.48 -34.62
CA ASP A 23 23.18 29.45 -35.52
C ASP A 23 22.31 28.44 -34.80
N VAL A 24 21.15 28.08 -35.39
CA VAL A 24 20.21 27.10 -34.87
C VAL A 24 20.03 25.98 -35.89
N ILE A 25 20.51 24.79 -35.57
CA ILE A 25 20.30 23.60 -36.40
C ILE A 25 18.92 23.03 -36.07
N LEU A 26 18.03 22.93 -37.05
CA LEU A 26 16.70 22.40 -36.92
C LEU A 26 16.68 20.90 -37.15
N ARG A 27 15.97 20.16 -36.28
CA ARG A 27 15.62 18.75 -36.48
C ARG A 27 14.10 18.58 -36.33
N VAL A 28 13.49 18.00 -37.33
CA VAL A 28 12.03 17.71 -37.30
C VAL A 28 11.78 16.48 -36.44
N ALA A 29 10.84 16.61 -35.53
CA ALA A 29 10.42 15.54 -34.65
C ALA A 29 8.87 15.45 -34.60
N THR A 30 8.31 14.28 -34.36
CA THR A 30 6.87 14.16 -34.14
C THR A 30 6.47 14.84 -32.82
N PRO A 31 5.20 15.27 -32.66
CA PRO A 31 4.70 15.83 -31.40
C PRO A 31 4.92 14.92 -30.20
N THR A 32 4.87 13.60 -30.42
CA THR A 32 5.13 12.58 -29.38
C THR A 32 6.60 12.54 -28.99
N GLN A 33 7.51 12.48 -29.99
CA GLN A 33 8.96 12.50 -29.75
C GLN A 33 9.42 13.80 -29.08
N LEU A 34 8.81 14.94 -29.44
CA LEU A 34 9.11 16.21 -28.82
C LEU A 34 8.68 16.23 -27.34
N ARG A 35 7.48 15.75 -27.04
CA ARG A 35 6.98 15.61 -25.65
C ARG A 35 7.83 14.66 -24.82
N GLU A 36 8.20 13.51 -25.36
CA GLU A 36 9.08 12.54 -24.69
C GLU A 36 10.50 13.10 -24.48
N GLY A 37 11.04 13.81 -25.50
CA GLY A 37 12.34 14.46 -25.42
C GLY A 37 12.36 15.59 -24.39
N LEU A 38 11.34 16.44 -24.36
CA LEU A 38 11.17 17.49 -23.36
C LEU A 38 10.94 16.89 -21.97
N GLY A 39 10.14 15.83 -21.86
CA GLY A 39 9.93 15.10 -20.61
C GLY A 39 11.23 14.51 -20.06
N ARG A 40 12.13 14.00 -20.92
CA ARG A 40 13.46 13.49 -20.53
C ARG A 40 14.44 14.60 -20.21
N ALA A 41 14.44 15.68 -20.98
CA ALA A 41 15.33 16.83 -20.75
C ALA A 41 14.97 17.62 -19.48
N TRP A 42 13.68 17.59 -19.09
CA TRP A 42 13.16 18.23 -17.88
C TRP A 42 12.77 17.23 -16.77
N SER A 43 12.93 15.92 -16.99
CA SER A 43 12.89 14.98 -15.89
C SER A 43 14.14 15.17 -15.04
N LEU A 44 13.94 15.23 -13.73
CA LEU A 44 14.99 15.45 -12.73
C LEU A 44 16.02 14.30 -12.63
N THR A 45 15.97 13.35 -13.55
CA THR A 45 16.91 12.22 -13.67
C THR A 45 18.20 12.58 -14.43
N SER A 46 18.25 13.73 -15.12
CA SER A 46 19.46 14.22 -15.79
C SER A 46 20.07 15.37 -14.99
N ASP A 47 21.24 15.15 -14.47
CA ASP A 47 22.19 16.09 -13.84
C ASP A 47 21.60 17.41 -13.31
N SER A 48 21.25 17.43 -12.03
CA SER A 48 20.74 18.61 -11.32
C SER A 48 21.78 19.75 -11.23
N SER A 49 23.02 19.51 -11.62
CA SER A 49 24.12 20.49 -11.62
C SER A 49 23.92 21.65 -12.59
N ALA A 50 23.13 21.45 -13.66
CA ALA A 50 22.88 22.49 -14.67
C ALA A 50 21.83 23.54 -14.25
N LEU A 51 21.06 23.29 -13.18
CA LEU A 51 20.00 24.18 -12.69
C LEU A 51 20.43 25.02 -11.47
N VAL A 52 21.66 24.86 -10.98
CA VAL A 52 22.15 25.51 -9.76
C VAL A 52 23.32 26.42 -10.05
N PRO A 53 23.18 27.75 -9.92
CA PRO A 53 24.35 28.64 -9.86
C PRO A 53 25.08 28.41 -8.53
N ALA A 54 26.40 28.30 -8.57
CA ALA A 54 27.23 28.24 -7.37
C ALA A 54 27.12 29.56 -6.59
N ALA A 55 26.52 29.51 -5.40
CA ALA A 55 26.45 30.66 -4.51
C ALA A 55 27.52 30.53 -3.40
N PRO A 56 28.16 31.65 -2.98
CA PRO A 56 29.12 31.65 -1.88
C PRO A 56 28.43 31.44 -0.53
N GLU A 57 29.16 30.83 0.42
CA GLU A 57 28.69 30.58 1.78
C GLU A 57 28.47 31.91 2.55
N PRO A 58 27.33 32.14 3.20
CA PRO A 58 27.10 33.30 4.05
C PRO A 58 27.28 33.00 5.54
N GLU A 59 27.84 33.98 6.24
CA GLU A 59 28.03 34.00 7.69
C GLU A 59 26.71 34.12 8.49
N LEU A 60 26.71 33.64 9.74
CA LEU A 60 25.56 33.17 10.54
C LEU A 60 24.66 34.23 11.20
N GLU A 61 24.76 35.52 11.01
CA GLU A 61 24.09 36.54 11.82
C GLU A 61 22.98 37.40 11.18
N SER A 62 22.62 37.18 9.90
CA SER A 62 21.52 37.94 9.26
C SER A 62 20.34 37.07 8.78
N LEU A 63 20.10 35.96 9.43
CA LEU A 63 19.28 34.84 8.93
C LEU A 63 17.76 35.09 8.83
N SER A 64 17.18 36.07 9.50
CA SER A 64 15.71 36.22 9.52
C SER A 64 15.13 37.04 8.35
N GLU A 65 15.86 38.01 7.83
CA GLU A 65 15.42 38.81 6.67
C GLU A 65 15.90 38.22 5.35
N ALA A 66 17.13 37.67 5.29
CA ALA A 66 17.66 36.98 4.11
C ALA A 66 16.86 35.72 3.77
N ILE A 67 16.33 34.99 4.78
CA ILE A 67 15.51 33.78 4.54
C ILE A 67 14.17 34.11 3.87
N ARG A 68 13.57 35.25 4.12
CA ARG A 68 12.32 35.67 3.42
C ARG A 68 12.58 36.07 1.99
N ALA A 69 13.71 36.70 1.69
CA ALA A 69 14.09 37.12 0.35
C ALA A 69 14.51 35.91 -0.53
N ASP A 70 15.18 34.88 0.04
CA ASP A 70 15.58 33.66 -0.67
C ASP A 70 14.41 32.70 -0.98
N VAL A 71 13.31 32.79 -0.26
CA VAL A 71 12.14 31.89 -0.44
C VAL A 71 11.34 32.20 -1.71
N ASP A 72 11.38 33.46 -2.17
CA ASP A 72 10.80 33.87 -3.45
C ASP A 72 11.81 33.73 -4.62
N ASP A 73 12.98 33.14 -4.38
CA ASP A 73 13.95 32.86 -5.44
C ASP A 73 13.34 31.89 -6.46
N ALA A 74 13.18 32.38 -7.67
CA ALA A 74 12.62 31.64 -8.81
C ALA A 74 13.23 30.25 -9.04
N PRO A 75 14.53 29.96 -8.79
CA PRO A 75 15.11 28.62 -8.90
C PRO A 75 14.55 27.61 -7.89
N VAL A 76 14.42 27.97 -6.61
CA VAL A 76 13.88 27.07 -5.55
C VAL A 76 12.40 26.76 -5.79
N VAL A 77 11.62 27.76 -6.17
CA VAL A 77 10.19 27.58 -6.51
C VAL A 77 10.04 26.63 -7.70
N ARG A 78 10.86 26.86 -8.76
CA ARG A 78 10.85 25.98 -9.94
C ARG A 78 11.27 24.55 -9.60
N LEU A 79 12.29 24.37 -8.77
CA LEU A 79 12.75 23.04 -8.34
C LEU A 79 11.67 22.30 -7.55
N VAL A 80 11.04 22.94 -6.56
CA VAL A 80 9.95 22.32 -5.77
C VAL A 80 8.77 21.95 -6.66
N ASN A 81 8.35 22.84 -7.57
CA ASN A 81 7.26 22.56 -8.51
C ASN A 81 7.64 21.42 -9.48
N ALA A 82 8.89 21.38 -9.96
CA ALA A 82 9.39 20.32 -10.82
C ALA A 82 9.39 18.95 -10.09
N VAL A 83 9.87 18.92 -8.83
CA VAL A 83 9.83 17.71 -7.98
C VAL A 83 8.41 17.21 -7.81
N LEU A 84 7.45 18.10 -7.51
CA LEU A 84 6.07 17.71 -7.31
C LEU A 84 5.38 17.29 -8.61
N GLY A 85 5.62 18.01 -9.71
CA GLY A 85 5.10 17.65 -11.03
C GLY A 85 5.62 16.32 -11.52
N ASP A 86 6.92 16.04 -11.31
CA ASP A 86 7.52 14.74 -11.64
C ASP A 86 6.98 13.61 -10.77
N ALA A 87 6.79 13.85 -9.47
CA ALA A 87 6.18 12.89 -8.56
C ALA A 87 4.75 12.50 -9.01
N VAL A 88 3.94 13.47 -9.45
CA VAL A 88 2.60 13.21 -10.00
C VAL A 88 2.67 12.40 -11.29
N ARG A 89 3.56 12.74 -12.21
CA ARG A 89 3.78 11.98 -13.46
C ARG A 89 4.24 10.54 -13.18
N ALA A 90 5.12 10.38 -12.18
CA ALA A 90 5.59 9.08 -11.71
C ALA A 90 4.52 8.30 -10.90
N ARG A 91 3.34 8.87 -10.62
CA ARG A 91 2.29 8.30 -9.75
C ARG A 91 2.80 7.98 -8.35
N ALA A 92 3.66 8.83 -7.82
CA ALA A 92 4.12 8.69 -6.44
C ALA A 92 2.97 8.91 -5.45
N SER A 93 2.94 8.13 -4.40
CA SER A 93 2.05 8.36 -3.24
C SER A 93 2.65 9.34 -2.25
N ASP A 94 3.98 9.32 -2.11
CA ASP A 94 4.67 10.16 -1.15
C ASP A 94 5.99 10.69 -1.77
N VAL A 95 6.33 11.94 -1.45
CA VAL A 95 7.61 12.57 -1.76
C VAL A 95 8.36 12.74 -0.45
N HIS A 96 9.55 12.18 -0.36
CA HIS A 96 10.44 12.28 0.79
C HIS A 96 11.60 13.21 0.46
N ILE A 97 11.78 14.23 1.27
CA ILE A 97 12.88 15.19 1.19
C ILE A 97 13.69 15.05 2.47
N GLU A 98 14.90 14.52 2.34
CA GLU A 98 15.67 13.99 3.47
C GLU A 98 17.08 14.58 3.50
N PRO A 99 17.35 15.53 4.42
CA PRO A 99 18.71 16.02 4.64
C PRO A 99 19.64 14.89 5.08
N GLN A 100 20.80 14.82 4.42
CA GLN A 100 21.90 13.92 4.74
C GLN A 100 23.12 14.74 5.18
N GLN A 101 24.24 14.08 5.48
CA GLN A 101 25.46 14.76 5.92
C GLN A 101 26.00 15.74 4.87
N GLY A 102 25.94 15.38 3.58
CA GLY A 102 26.52 16.17 2.48
C GLY A 102 25.52 16.76 1.50
N ASP A 103 24.30 16.26 1.45
CA ASP A 103 23.30 16.58 0.45
C ASP A 103 21.88 16.55 0.99
N LEU A 104 20.92 16.88 0.14
CA LEU A 104 19.48 16.68 0.36
C LEU A 104 19.00 15.63 -0.61
N ARG A 105 18.57 14.47 -0.10
CA ARG A 105 18.08 13.38 -0.91
C ARG A 105 16.57 13.49 -1.14
N VAL A 106 16.14 13.39 -2.40
CA VAL A 106 14.72 13.32 -2.78
C VAL A 106 14.39 11.90 -3.23
N ARG A 107 13.35 11.33 -2.61
CA ARG A 107 12.84 10.00 -2.96
C ARG A 107 11.35 10.04 -3.19
N TYR A 108 10.88 9.26 -4.14
CA TYR A 108 9.45 9.02 -4.36
C TYR A 108 9.07 7.63 -3.90
N ARG A 109 7.89 7.51 -3.32
CA ARG A 109 7.26 6.21 -3.12
C ARG A 109 6.34 5.94 -4.29
N VAL A 110 6.76 5.04 -5.17
CA VAL A 110 6.00 4.61 -6.36
C VAL A 110 5.64 3.15 -6.19
N ASP A 111 4.36 2.83 -6.33
CA ASP A 111 3.82 1.47 -6.14
C ASP A 111 4.29 0.80 -4.82
N GLY A 112 4.33 1.60 -3.74
CA GLY A 112 4.73 1.17 -2.40
C GLY A 112 6.24 1.11 -2.14
N VAL A 113 7.09 1.28 -3.15
CA VAL A 113 8.56 1.20 -3.04
C VAL A 113 9.18 2.58 -3.12
N LEU A 114 10.12 2.87 -2.21
CA LEU A 114 10.90 4.12 -2.24
C LEU A 114 12.01 4.02 -3.29
N ARG A 115 12.11 5.07 -4.13
CA ARG A 115 13.17 5.23 -5.13
C ARG A 115 13.82 6.58 -4.97
N GLN A 116 15.15 6.62 -5.03
CA GLN A 116 15.88 7.88 -5.09
C GLN A 116 15.72 8.46 -6.51
N VAL A 117 15.32 9.72 -6.56
CA VAL A 117 15.09 10.44 -7.83
C VAL A 117 16.22 11.41 -8.10
N MET A 118 16.64 12.14 -7.07
CA MET A 118 17.71 13.10 -7.17
C MET A 118 18.40 13.38 -5.84
N THR A 119 19.53 14.00 -5.91
CA THR A 119 20.21 14.67 -4.79
C THR A 119 20.34 16.14 -5.10
N VAL A 120 20.21 16.98 -4.08
CA VAL A 120 20.35 18.44 -4.19
C VAL A 120 21.49 18.88 -3.26
N PRO A 121 22.32 19.84 -3.64
CA PRO A 121 23.37 20.38 -2.77
C PRO A 121 22.80 20.87 -1.44
N ARG A 122 23.53 20.62 -0.36
CA ARG A 122 23.11 20.96 1.02
C ARG A 122 22.73 22.44 1.19
N GLY A 123 23.42 23.34 0.49
CA GLY A 123 23.15 24.78 0.57
C GLY A 123 21.73 25.20 0.22
N MET A 124 21.01 24.40 -0.58
CA MET A 124 19.62 24.67 -0.95
C MET A 124 18.59 24.02 0.00
N SER A 125 19.03 23.17 0.93
CA SER A 125 18.15 22.38 1.79
C SER A 125 17.20 23.26 2.61
N ALA A 126 17.72 24.33 3.23
CA ALA A 126 16.92 25.22 4.08
C ALA A 126 15.85 25.97 3.26
N SER A 127 16.20 26.47 2.07
CA SER A 127 15.28 27.21 1.20
C SER A 127 14.17 26.31 0.65
N ILE A 128 14.50 25.06 0.25
CA ILE A 128 13.51 24.07 -0.20
C ILE A 128 12.51 23.74 0.91
N ILE A 129 13.01 23.46 2.12
CA ILE A 129 12.16 23.13 3.27
C ILE A 129 11.29 24.31 3.67
N SER A 130 11.86 25.54 3.69
CA SER A 130 11.10 26.76 3.98
C SER A 130 10.01 27.00 2.93
N ARG A 131 10.30 26.80 1.64
CA ARG A 131 9.28 26.90 0.58
C ARG A 131 8.13 25.91 0.79
N ILE A 132 8.43 24.65 1.11
CA ILE A 132 7.40 23.66 1.35
C ILE A 132 6.58 24.02 2.59
N LYS A 133 7.21 24.50 3.65
CA LYS A 133 6.49 24.98 4.87
C LYS A 133 5.53 26.11 4.53
N ILE A 134 5.96 27.11 3.77
CA ILE A 134 5.09 28.22 3.35
C ILE A 134 3.91 27.73 2.53
N MET A 135 4.16 26.85 1.53
CA MET A 135 3.10 26.27 0.72
C MET A 135 2.06 25.49 1.53
N SER A 136 2.45 25.00 2.72
CA SER A 136 1.63 24.13 3.59
C SER A 136 1.09 24.85 4.83
N GLY A 137 1.27 26.17 4.94
CA GLY A 137 0.84 26.96 6.07
C GLY A 137 1.58 26.64 7.38
N LEU A 138 2.83 26.11 7.30
CA LEU A 138 3.66 25.78 8.44
C LEU A 138 4.57 26.94 8.84
N ASP A 139 4.95 26.98 10.12
CA ASP A 139 5.83 28.02 10.65
C ASP A 139 7.30 27.72 10.29
N ILE A 140 7.93 28.61 9.51
CA ILE A 140 9.32 28.50 9.07
C ILE A 140 10.33 28.75 10.21
N ALA A 141 9.94 29.47 11.26
CA ALA A 141 10.80 29.75 12.42
C ALA A 141 10.94 28.52 13.33
N VAL A 142 9.94 27.66 13.38
CA VAL A 142 9.94 26.44 14.19
C VAL A 142 10.65 25.32 13.44
N ARG A 143 11.92 25.02 13.83
CA ARG A 143 12.75 24.01 13.19
C ARG A 143 13.06 22.79 14.08
N ARG A 144 12.73 22.85 15.37
CA ARG A 144 13.07 21.82 16.37
C ARG A 144 11.86 21.04 16.87
N ARG A 145 10.70 21.20 16.25
CA ARG A 145 9.45 20.49 16.58
C ARG A 145 8.83 19.96 15.31
N PRO A 146 8.20 18.78 15.34
CA PRO A 146 7.40 18.30 14.23
C PRO A 146 6.27 19.27 13.93
N GLN A 147 5.90 19.37 12.66
CA GLN A 147 4.74 20.13 12.21
C GLN A 147 4.02 19.36 11.12
N ASP A 148 2.68 19.42 11.15
CA ASP A 148 1.82 18.82 10.14
C ASP A 148 0.96 19.90 9.50
N GLY A 149 0.81 19.86 8.18
CA GLY A 149 0.07 20.84 7.40
C GLY A 149 -0.60 20.22 6.18
N ARG A 150 -1.36 21.07 5.50
CA ARG A 150 -2.01 20.70 4.24
C ARG A 150 -1.68 21.75 3.20
N SER A 151 -1.50 21.31 1.96
CA SER A 151 -1.27 22.20 0.83
C SER A 151 -2.17 21.80 -0.32
N ARG A 152 -2.65 22.78 -1.04
CA ARG A 152 -3.34 22.59 -2.32
C ARG A 152 -2.48 23.22 -3.40
N ILE A 153 -2.05 22.40 -4.34
CA ILE A 153 -1.07 22.75 -5.35
C ILE A 153 -1.72 22.60 -6.73
N GLU A 154 -1.61 23.60 -7.57
CA GLU A 154 -2.01 23.50 -8.97
C GLU A 154 -0.82 23.01 -9.81
N LEU A 155 -0.98 21.88 -10.46
CA LEU A 155 0.02 21.28 -11.36
C LEU A 155 -0.65 20.88 -12.67
N ASP A 156 -0.15 21.40 -13.79
CA ASP A 156 -0.68 21.12 -15.12
C ASP A 156 -2.20 21.36 -15.24
N GLY A 157 -2.71 22.42 -14.60
CA GLY A 157 -4.14 22.77 -14.56
C GLY A 157 -5.00 21.87 -13.67
N LYS A 158 -4.39 21.02 -12.85
CA LYS A 158 -5.07 20.13 -11.91
C LYS A 158 -4.72 20.49 -10.48
N MET A 159 -5.76 20.64 -9.65
CA MET A 159 -5.58 20.81 -8.21
C MET A 159 -5.22 19.49 -7.56
N LEU A 160 -4.15 19.48 -6.77
CA LEU A 160 -3.66 18.36 -5.98
C LEU A 160 -3.65 18.74 -4.51
N ASP A 161 -4.40 18.03 -3.71
CA ASP A 161 -4.33 18.16 -2.26
C ASP A 161 -3.17 17.32 -1.72
N THR A 162 -2.40 17.90 -0.79
CA THR A 162 -1.25 17.21 -0.18
C THR A 162 -1.29 17.37 1.33
N ARG A 163 -0.84 16.33 2.05
CA ARG A 163 -0.52 16.41 3.48
C ARG A 163 0.99 16.47 3.62
N VAL A 164 1.45 17.39 4.44
CA VAL A 164 2.87 17.63 4.65
C VAL A 164 3.20 17.43 6.12
N SER A 165 4.20 16.62 6.39
CA SER A 165 4.75 16.44 7.73
C SER A 165 6.24 16.77 7.74
N THR A 166 6.67 17.57 8.72
CA THR A 166 8.07 17.90 8.95
C THR A 166 8.56 17.29 10.25
N LEU A 167 9.76 16.74 10.23
CA LEU A 167 10.38 16.12 11.40
C LEU A 167 11.83 16.58 11.55
N PRO A 168 12.24 17.16 12.69
CA PRO A 168 13.64 17.47 12.96
C PRO A 168 14.50 16.20 12.97
N THR A 169 15.61 16.23 12.24
CA THR A 169 16.61 15.16 12.23
C THR A 169 17.99 15.74 12.52
N MET A 170 19.00 14.87 12.69
CA MET A 170 20.38 15.29 12.98
C MET A 170 20.95 16.22 11.90
N HIS A 171 20.56 16.05 10.63
CA HIS A 171 21.11 16.81 9.50
C HIS A 171 20.21 17.94 9.01
N GLY A 172 19.07 18.18 9.66
CA GLY A 172 18.06 19.18 9.30
C GLY A 172 16.65 18.61 9.38
N GLU A 173 15.66 19.37 8.91
CA GLU A 173 14.28 18.91 8.91
C GLU A 173 14.03 17.97 7.71
N LYS A 174 13.57 16.75 7.99
CA LYS A 174 12.99 15.86 6.98
C LYS A 174 11.57 16.31 6.68
N VAL A 175 11.20 16.28 5.40
CA VAL A 175 9.82 16.55 4.96
C VAL A 175 9.28 15.35 4.20
N VAL A 176 8.02 15.01 4.48
CA VAL A 176 7.25 14.03 3.70
C VAL A 176 5.98 14.70 3.21
N LEU A 177 5.79 14.71 1.91
CA LEU A 177 4.55 15.17 1.28
C LEU A 177 3.79 13.93 0.78
N ARG A 178 2.59 13.69 1.33
CA ARG A 178 1.67 12.68 0.82
C ARG A 178 0.77 13.32 -0.23
N LEU A 179 0.82 12.79 -1.44
CA LEU A 179 -0.02 13.24 -2.54
C LEU A 179 -1.36 12.51 -2.43
N LEU A 180 -2.44 13.28 -2.22
CA LEU A 180 -3.76 12.69 -2.04
C LEU A 180 -4.37 12.37 -3.40
N ALA A 181 -4.93 11.17 -3.54
CA ALA A 181 -5.70 10.78 -4.70
C ALA A 181 -6.98 11.64 -4.79
N ARG A 182 -7.62 11.66 -5.94
CA ARG A 182 -8.93 12.33 -6.12
C ARG A 182 -10.03 11.28 -6.12
N ALA A 183 -11.26 11.70 -5.82
CA ALA A 183 -12.43 10.81 -5.87
C ALA A 183 -12.56 10.08 -7.23
N ALA A 184 -12.22 10.76 -8.32
CA ALA A 184 -12.22 10.17 -9.67
C ALA A 184 -11.14 9.06 -9.88
N ASP A 185 -10.17 8.97 -8.98
CA ASP A 185 -9.09 7.97 -9.08
C ASP A 185 -9.43 6.68 -8.28
N ILE A 186 -10.60 6.62 -7.61
CA ILE A 186 -11.08 5.41 -6.93
C ILE A 186 -11.44 4.36 -7.99
N PRO A 187 -10.82 3.17 -7.95
CA PRO A 187 -11.16 2.11 -8.90
C PRO A 187 -12.59 1.61 -8.66
N SER A 188 -13.24 1.11 -9.70
CA SER A 188 -14.48 0.34 -9.51
C SER A 188 -14.21 -0.94 -8.70
N LEU A 189 -15.22 -1.48 -8.04
CA LEU A 189 -15.06 -2.72 -7.24
C LEU A 189 -14.56 -3.90 -8.09
N SER A 190 -14.89 -3.95 -9.36
CA SER A 190 -14.35 -4.94 -10.31
C SER A 190 -12.87 -4.74 -10.66
N ALA A 191 -12.32 -3.54 -10.43
CA ALA A 191 -10.94 -3.18 -10.78
C ALA A 191 -9.97 -3.22 -9.59
N VAL A 192 -10.45 -3.45 -8.35
CA VAL A 192 -9.58 -3.51 -7.16
C VAL A 192 -8.67 -4.75 -7.13
N GLY A 193 -8.91 -5.73 -8.00
CA GLY A 193 -8.13 -6.96 -8.10
C GLY A 193 -8.84 -8.22 -7.58
N LEU A 194 -10.15 -8.18 -7.31
CA LEU A 194 -10.92 -9.37 -7.00
C LEU A 194 -11.00 -10.32 -8.20
N THR A 195 -10.91 -11.61 -7.95
CA THR A 195 -11.13 -12.62 -8.98
C THR A 195 -12.62 -12.71 -9.34
N PRO A 196 -12.97 -13.30 -10.51
CA PRO A 196 -14.37 -13.55 -10.90
C PRO A 196 -15.14 -14.40 -9.86
N LYS A 197 -14.45 -15.20 -9.05
CA LYS A 197 -15.06 -15.97 -7.96
C LYS A 197 -15.22 -15.16 -6.66
N GLN A 198 -14.34 -14.22 -6.39
CA GLN A 198 -14.34 -13.41 -5.17
C GLN A 198 -15.30 -12.21 -5.24
N LEU A 199 -15.44 -11.60 -6.42
CA LEU A 199 -16.30 -10.43 -6.60
C LEU A 199 -17.77 -10.71 -6.23
N PRO A 200 -18.41 -11.82 -6.65
CA PRO A 200 -19.76 -12.16 -6.21
C PRO A 200 -19.89 -12.37 -4.70
N VAL A 201 -18.84 -12.91 -4.04
CA VAL A 201 -18.85 -13.10 -2.58
C VAL A 201 -18.90 -11.75 -1.85
N LEU A 202 -18.07 -10.79 -2.27
CA LEU A 202 -18.11 -9.46 -1.67
C LEU A 202 -19.43 -8.74 -1.98
N ARG A 203 -19.92 -8.79 -3.23
CA ARG A 203 -21.22 -8.22 -3.60
C ARG A 203 -22.38 -8.83 -2.81
N GLY A 204 -22.36 -10.14 -2.60
CA GLY A 204 -23.36 -10.82 -1.76
C GLY A 204 -23.33 -10.32 -0.30
N ALA A 205 -22.17 -10.11 0.26
CA ALA A 205 -22.03 -9.53 1.61
C ALA A 205 -22.49 -8.06 1.66
N LEU A 206 -22.24 -7.28 0.62
CA LEU A 206 -22.68 -5.87 0.51
C LEU A 206 -24.19 -5.73 0.26
N ALA A 207 -24.82 -6.73 -0.37
CA ALA A 207 -26.25 -6.75 -0.60
C ALA A 207 -27.05 -7.24 0.61
N SER A 208 -26.37 -7.67 1.69
CA SER A 208 -27.04 -8.07 2.94
C SER A 208 -27.67 -6.84 3.61
N PRO A 209 -28.93 -6.94 4.10
CA PRO A 209 -29.57 -5.82 4.77
C PRO A 209 -28.89 -5.45 6.09
N GLN A 210 -28.16 -6.39 6.70
CA GLN A 210 -27.44 -6.21 7.95
C GLN A 210 -26.27 -7.17 8.04
N GLY A 211 -25.32 -6.88 8.91
CA GLY A 211 -24.16 -7.73 9.17
C GLY A 211 -22.86 -6.94 9.24
N LEU A 212 -21.79 -7.62 9.58
CA LEU A 212 -20.45 -7.06 9.70
C LEU A 212 -19.54 -7.61 8.61
N VAL A 213 -18.99 -6.71 7.81
CA VAL A 213 -17.94 -7.00 6.82
C VAL A 213 -16.62 -6.40 7.30
N VAL A 214 -15.60 -7.23 7.43
CA VAL A 214 -14.27 -6.81 7.91
C VAL A 214 -13.25 -6.92 6.78
N ILE A 215 -12.56 -5.82 6.45
CA ILE A 215 -11.40 -5.86 5.56
C ILE A 215 -10.13 -5.66 6.39
N CYS A 216 -9.24 -6.63 6.39
CA CYS A 216 -8.03 -6.58 7.19
C CYS A 216 -6.75 -6.55 6.35
N GLY A 217 -5.67 -6.08 6.97
CA GLY A 217 -4.36 -5.98 6.34
C GLY A 217 -3.52 -4.83 6.91
N PRO A 218 -2.22 -4.79 6.67
CA PRO A 218 -1.35 -3.72 7.14
C PRO A 218 -1.69 -2.38 6.46
N THR A 219 -1.06 -1.33 6.96
CA THR A 219 -1.10 -0.01 6.32
C THR A 219 -0.59 -0.10 4.88
N GLY A 220 -1.31 0.54 3.95
CA GLY A 220 -0.95 0.53 2.54
C GLY A 220 -1.37 -0.74 1.78
N SER A 221 -2.16 -1.65 2.37
CA SER A 221 -2.69 -2.82 1.67
C SER A 221 -3.89 -2.52 0.75
N GLY A 222 -4.39 -1.29 0.73
CA GLY A 222 -5.49 -0.86 -0.16
C GLY A 222 -6.88 -1.00 0.45
N LYS A 223 -7.02 -1.22 1.77
CA LYS A 223 -8.31 -1.40 2.46
C LYS A 223 -9.29 -0.25 2.18
N THR A 224 -8.87 0.99 2.42
CA THR A 224 -9.69 2.18 2.20
C THR A 224 -10.17 2.29 0.75
N SER A 225 -9.27 2.04 -0.23
CA SER A 225 -9.65 2.07 -1.65
C SER A 225 -10.71 1.01 -1.99
N THR A 226 -10.59 -0.20 -1.42
CA THR A 226 -11.57 -1.27 -1.61
C THR A 226 -12.91 -0.94 -0.93
N LEU A 227 -12.89 -0.40 0.29
CA LEU A 227 -14.09 0.04 0.99
C LEU A 227 -14.78 1.20 0.27
N TYR A 228 -14.03 2.18 -0.21
CA TYR A 228 -14.60 3.27 -1.00
C TYR A 228 -15.18 2.78 -2.33
N ALA A 229 -14.51 1.83 -2.99
CA ALA A 229 -15.07 1.18 -4.20
C ALA A 229 -16.37 0.41 -3.88
N ALA A 230 -16.43 -0.26 -2.74
CA ALA A 230 -17.63 -0.94 -2.26
C ALA A 230 -18.76 0.05 -1.94
N LEU A 231 -18.47 1.12 -1.21
CA LEU A 231 -19.45 2.16 -0.92
C LEU A 231 -19.98 2.83 -2.18
N ASN A 232 -19.11 3.16 -3.14
CA ASN A 232 -19.52 3.74 -4.41
C ASN A 232 -20.44 2.80 -5.22
N GLU A 233 -20.25 1.48 -5.11
CA GLU A 233 -21.08 0.50 -5.84
C GLU A 233 -22.48 0.37 -5.22
N VAL A 234 -22.60 0.52 -3.88
CA VAL A 234 -23.89 0.41 -3.17
C VAL A 234 -24.56 1.77 -2.91
N SER A 235 -23.87 2.87 -3.24
CA SER A 235 -24.40 4.22 -3.03
C SER A 235 -25.46 4.56 -4.06
N ASP A 236 -26.67 4.73 -3.59
CA ASP A 236 -27.81 5.25 -4.35
C ASP A 236 -28.64 6.20 -3.46
N ILE A 237 -29.66 6.79 -4.03
CA ILE A 237 -30.52 7.78 -3.32
C ILE A 237 -31.40 7.14 -2.24
N GLY A 238 -31.56 5.81 -2.29
CA GLY A 238 -32.39 5.04 -1.35
C GLY A 238 -31.65 4.61 -0.08
N HIS A 239 -30.32 4.77 -0.02
CA HIS A 239 -29.52 4.34 1.11
C HIS A 239 -28.84 5.52 1.82
N ASN A 240 -29.04 5.62 3.12
CA ASN A 240 -28.30 6.56 3.98
C ASN A 240 -26.98 5.93 4.41
N ILE A 241 -25.88 6.35 3.78
CA ILE A 241 -24.53 5.86 4.05
C ILE A 241 -23.80 6.89 4.90
N VAL A 242 -23.28 6.45 6.04
CA VAL A 242 -22.51 7.29 6.96
C VAL A 242 -21.15 6.65 7.23
N THR A 243 -20.07 7.42 7.13
CA THR A 243 -18.73 6.97 7.50
C THR A 243 -18.19 7.66 8.73
N LEU A 244 -17.31 7.00 9.45
CA LEU A 244 -16.56 7.54 10.58
C LEU A 244 -15.08 7.18 10.41
N GLU A 245 -14.22 8.17 10.18
CA GLU A 245 -12.86 7.96 9.68
C GLU A 245 -11.82 8.82 10.41
N ASP A 246 -10.57 8.37 10.45
CA ASP A 246 -9.44 9.09 11.06
C ASP A 246 -8.18 9.02 10.18
N PRO A 247 -8.01 10.00 9.30
CA PRO A 247 -8.98 11.00 8.84
C PRO A 247 -9.75 10.53 7.60
N VAL A 248 -10.72 11.33 7.13
CA VAL A 248 -11.32 11.17 5.80
C VAL A 248 -10.21 11.35 4.74
N GLU A 249 -10.00 10.30 3.91
CA GLU A 249 -8.95 10.33 2.88
C GLU A 249 -9.41 11.02 1.60
N LEU A 250 -10.65 10.77 1.17
CA LEU A 250 -11.28 11.33 -0.03
C LEU A 250 -12.74 11.65 0.24
N GLN A 251 -13.24 12.71 -0.36
CA GLN A 251 -14.66 13.03 -0.32
C GLN A 251 -15.44 12.18 -1.32
N LEU A 252 -16.45 11.47 -0.83
CA LEU A 252 -17.34 10.62 -1.64
C LEU A 252 -18.68 11.36 -1.84
N PRO A 253 -19.08 11.64 -3.09
CA PRO A 253 -20.37 12.25 -3.34
C PRO A 253 -21.53 11.37 -2.84
N GLY A 254 -22.53 11.97 -2.20
CA GLY A 254 -23.73 11.26 -1.71
C GLY A 254 -23.53 10.49 -0.40
N ILE A 255 -22.36 10.55 0.23
CA ILE A 255 -22.04 9.86 1.48
C ILE A 255 -21.76 10.88 2.59
N SER A 256 -22.34 10.68 3.76
CA SER A 256 -22.09 11.51 4.94
C SER A 256 -20.84 11.05 5.65
N GLN A 257 -19.72 11.77 5.46
CA GLN A 257 -18.41 11.38 6.02
C GLN A 257 -18.10 12.20 7.29
N VAL A 258 -17.92 11.50 8.40
CA VAL A 258 -17.57 12.07 9.71
C VAL A 258 -16.10 11.83 9.99
N GLN A 259 -15.36 12.90 10.23
CA GLN A 259 -13.95 12.78 10.66
C GLN A 259 -13.84 12.81 12.18
N VAL A 260 -13.16 11.81 12.74
CA VAL A 260 -12.78 11.77 14.16
C VAL A 260 -11.96 13.01 14.52
N HIS A 261 -12.22 13.57 15.69
CA HIS A 261 -11.52 14.73 16.21
C HIS A 261 -11.38 14.62 17.74
N GLU A 262 -10.38 13.90 18.19
CA GLU A 262 -10.17 13.56 19.61
C GLU A 262 -10.08 14.81 20.51
N ALA A 263 -9.48 15.90 20.02
CA ALA A 263 -9.37 17.16 20.76
C ALA A 263 -10.73 17.80 21.08
N SER A 264 -11.77 17.55 20.27
CA SER A 264 -13.16 17.96 20.53
C SER A 264 -13.99 16.88 21.23
N GLY A 265 -13.38 15.72 21.54
CA GLY A 265 -14.04 14.57 22.16
C GLY A 265 -14.89 13.73 21.19
N LEU A 266 -14.76 13.92 19.86
CA LEU A 266 -15.38 13.07 18.86
C LEU A 266 -14.45 11.89 18.57
N THR A 267 -14.61 10.80 19.33
CA THR A 267 -13.91 9.52 19.17
C THR A 267 -14.71 8.57 18.27
N PHE A 268 -14.13 7.43 17.87
CA PHE A 268 -14.84 6.38 17.12
C PHE A 268 -16.09 5.91 17.86
N ALA A 269 -15.98 5.53 19.12
CA ALA A 269 -17.13 5.05 19.90
C ALA A 269 -18.24 6.11 20.04
N ARG A 270 -17.88 7.38 20.34
CA ARG A 270 -18.87 8.48 20.45
C ARG A 270 -19.51 8.81 19.11
N GLY A 271 -18.73 8.85 18.05
CA GLY A 271 -19.21 9.08 16.69
C GLY A 271 -20.21 8.01 16.27
N LEU A 272 -19.85 6.71 16.44
CA LEU A 272 -20.70 5.59 16.07
C LEU A 272 -22.03 5.60 16.87
N ARG A 273 -21.96 5.89 18.19
CA ARG A 273 -23.17 6.05 19.01
C ARG A 273 -24.10 7.18 18.51
N SER A 274 -23.54 8.21 17.91
CA SER A 274 -24.33 9.29 17.33
C SER A 274 -24.87 8.95 15.95
N ILE A 275 -24.10 8.22 15.13
CA ILE A 275 -24.49 7.74 13.80
C ILE A 275 -25.71 6.84 13.89
N LEU A 276 -25.80 5.95 14.88
CA LEU A 276 -26.95 5.08 15.10
C LEU A 276 -28.28 5.83 15.36
N ARG A 277 -28.24 7.13 15.58
CA ARG A 277 -29.44 7.99 15.69
C ARG A 277 -29.69 8.84 14.45
N GLN A 278 -28.94 8.60 13.38
CA GLN A 278 -29.06 9.31 12.10
C GLN A 278 -29.76 8.49 11.02
N ASP A 279 -30.46 7.42 11.41
CA ASP A 279 -31.18 6.51 10.51
C ASP A 279 -30.28 5.98 9.36
N PRO A 280 -29.11 5.42 9.68
CA PRO A 280 -28.20 4.91 8.64
C PRO A 280 -28.62 3.52 8.18
N ASP A 281 -28.47 3.22 6.89
CA ASP A 281 -28.57 1.85 6.35
C ASP A 281 -27.21 1.17 6.33
N ILE A 282 -26.17 1.93 5.95
CA ILE A 282 -24.79 1.43 5.81
C ILE A 282 -23.85 2.33 6.62
N ILE A 283 -23.02 1.71 7.45
CA ILE A 283 -22.05 2.40 8.29
C ILE A 283 -20.64 1.92 7.94
N LEU A 284 -19.74 2.83 7.60
CA LEU A 284 -18.30 2.53 7.55
C LEU A 284 -17.64 3.05 8.84
N VAL A 285 -17.07 2.14 9.62
CA VAL A 285 -16.16 2.44 10.72
C VAL A 285 -14.74 2.27 10.20
N GLY A 286 -14.00 3.35 10.03
CA GLY A 286 -12.68 3.36 9.38
C GLY A 286 -11.74 2.29 9.94
N GLU A 287 -11.73 2.11 11.24
CA GLU A 287 -11.05 0.99 11.92
C GLU A 287 -11.64 0.74 13.31
N ALA A 288 -11.59 -0.51 13.76
CA ALA A 288 -11.85 -0.92 15.14
C ALA A 288 -10.52 -1.10 15.87
N ARG A 289 -10.13 -0.14 16.72
CA ARG A 289 -8.86 -0.16 17.47
C ARG A 289 -9.02 -0.67 18.90
N ASP A 290 -10.18 -0.50 19.46
CA ASP A 290 -10.48 -0.75 20.87
C ASP A 290 -11.77 -1.54 21.04
N GLN A 291 -11.95 -2.09 22.24
CA GLN A 291 -13.10 -2.91 22.61
C GLN A 291 -14.43 -2.17 22.40
N GLU A 292 -14.53 -0.91 22.85
CA GLU A 292 -15.77 -0.15 22.78
C GLU A 292 -16.24 0.04 21.34
N THR A 293 -15.31 0.37 20.42
CA THR A 293 -15.62 0.52 19.00
C THR A 293 -16.02 -0.83 18.37
N ALA A 294 -15.33 -1.92 18.70
CA ALA A 294 -15.63 -3.24 18.18
C ALA A 294 -17.02 -3.73 18.65
N GLU A 295 -17.33 -3.61 19.94
CA GLU A 295 -18.65 -3.98 20.50
C GLU A 295 -19.78 -3.16 19.87
N MET A 296 -19.58 -1.85 19.69
CA MET A 296 -20.59 -1.01 19.06
C MET A 296 -20.81 -1.32 17.59
N ALA A 297 -19.74 -1.67 16.84
CA ALA A 297 -19.86 -2.12 15.46
C ALA A 297 -20.65 -3.42 15.34
N LEU A 298 -20.41 -4.38 16.27
CA LEU A 298 -21.18 -5.61 16.37
C LEU A 298 -22.65 -5.34 16.71
N GLN A 299 -22.94 -4.51 17.71
CA GLN A 299 -24.31 -4.14 18.08
C GLN A 299 -25.05 -3.46 16.91
N ALA A 300 -24.40 -2.53 16.20
CA ALA A 300 -24.96 -1.89 15.03
C ALA A 300 -25.34 -2.92 13.94
N SER A 301 -24.44 -3.89 13.68
CA SER A 301 -24.68 -4.94 12.68
C SER A 301 -25.78 -5.92 13.03
N LEU A 302 -26.13 -6.06 14.33
CA LEU A 302 -27.25 -6.88 14.81
C LEU A 302 -28.58 -6.13 14.83
N THR A 303 -28.54 -4.80 14.85
CA THR A 303 -29.72 -3.94 14.94
C THR A 303 -30.23 -3.42 13.59
N GLY A 304 -29.89 -4.12 12.48
CA GLY A 304 -30.45 -3.84 11.16
C GLY A 304 -29.56 -3.02 10.24
N HIS A 305 -28.25 -2.85 10.57
CA HIS A 305 -27.34 -2.05 9.73
C HIS A 305 -26.29 -2.93 9.07
N LEU A 306 -25.90 -2.60 7.85
CA LEU A 306 -24.69 -3.14 7.22
C LEU A 306 -23.48 -2.34 7.71
N VAL A 307 -22.60 -2.98 8.47
CA VAL A 307 -21.38 -2.34 9.01
C VAL A 307 -20.15 -2.83 8.28
N LEU A 308 -19.36 -1.90 7.78
CA LEU A 308 -18.06 -2.15 7.17
C LEU A 308 -16.98 -1.63 8.11
N THR A 309 -15.92 -2.40 8.35
CA THR A 309 -14.80 -1.93 9.18
C THR A 309 -13.47 -2.49 8.74
N THR A 310 -12.37 -1.94 9.29
CA THR A 310 -11.02 -2.47 9.04
C THR A 310 -10.31 -2.91 10.31
N LEU A 311 -9.39 -3.86 10.13
CA LEU A 311 -8.44 -4.31 11.14
C LEU A 311 -7.02 -4.35 10.58
N HIS A 312 -6.04 -4.25 11.48
CA HIS A 312 -4.62 -4.38 11.15
C HIS A 312 -4.10 -5.78 11.49
N THR A 313 -4.64 -6.81 10.85
CA THR A 313 -4.20 -8.20 10.99
C THR A 313 -3.64 -8.74 9.68
N ASN A 314 -2.90 -9.85 9.75
CA ASN A 314 -2.16 -10.37 8.60
C ASN A 314 -2.99 -11.25 7.66
N ASN A 315 -4.01 -11.94 8.18
CA ASN A 315 -4.92 -12.83 7.44
C ASN A 315 -6.35 -12.75 8.01
N ALA A 316 -7.29 -13.39 7.36
CA ALA A 316 -8.71 -13.36 7.75
C ALA A 316 -8.99 -14.09 9.06
N VAL A 317 -8.28 -15.18 9.33
CA VAL A 317 -8.43 -15.96 10.58
C VAL A 317 -8.00 -15.12 11.78
N SER A 318 -6.82 -14.48 11.69
CA SER A 318 -6.32 -13.63 12.77
C SER A 318 -7.16 -12.35 12.97
N ALA A 319 -7.97 -11.94 12.00
CA ALA A 319 -8.92 -10.85 12.20
C ALA A 319 -10.07 -11.28 13.15
N ILE A 320 -10.56 -12.49 13.02
CA ILE A 320 -11.60 -13.04 13.90
C ILE A 320 -11.07 -13.17 15.33
N THR A 321 -9.91 -13.82 15.50
CA THR A 321 -9.33 -13.99 16.85
C THR A 321 -8.99 -12.65 17.48
N ARG A 322 -8.57 -11.66 16.67
CA ARG A 322 -8.30 -10.30 17.15
C ARG A 322 -9.55 -9.60 17.70
N LEU A 323 -10.71 -9.77 17.07
CA LEU A 323 -11.96 -9.23 17.58
C LEU A 323 -12.32 -9.86 18.94
N VAL A 324 -12.13 -11.18 19.08
CA VAL A 324 -12.34 -11.88 20.36
C VAL A 324 -11.36 -11.41 21.44
N GLU A 325 -10.08 -11.27 21.12
CA GLU A 325 -9.07 -10.70 22.03
C GLU A 325 -9.38 -9.26 22.47
N MET A 326 -10.01 -8.48 21.61
CA MET A 326 -10.47 -7.13 21.92
C MET A 326 -11.72 -7.12 22.81
N GLY A 327 -12.26 -8.27 23.19
CA GLY A 327 -13.41 -8.41 24.06
C GLY A 327 -14.75 -8.58 23.35
N ALA A 328 -14.76 -8.76 22.02
CA ALA A 328 -15.99 -9.05 21.30
C ALA A 328 -16.58 -10.39 21.76
N ASP A 329 -17.87 -10.39 22.10
CA ASP A 329 -18.58 -11.62 22.49
C ASP A 329 -18.63 -12.58 21.28
N PRO A 330 -18.14 -13.82 21.42
CA PRO A 330 -18.12 -14.80 20.34
C PRO A 330 -19.51 -15.12 19.75
N HIS A 331 -20.55 -15.11 20.55
CA HIS A 331 -21.92 -15.37 20.08
C HIS A 331 -22.47 -14.21 19.25
N LEU A 332 -22.19 -12.97 19.68
CA LEU A 332 -22.56 -11.79 18.90
C LEU A 332 -21.75 -11.75 17.59
N LEU A 333 -20.46 -12.09 17.66
CA LEU A 333 -19.59 -12.15 16.49
C LEU A 333 -20.07 -13.21 15.48
N ALA A 334 -20.41 -14.42 15.94
CA ALA A 334 -20.95 -15.48 15.10
C ALA A 334 -22.26 -15.08 14.40
N SER A 335 -23.10 -14.32 15.08
CA SER A 335 -24.41 -13.89 14.55
C SER A 335 -24.31 -12.71 13.58
N SER A 336 -23.33 -11.82 13.76
CA SER A 336 -23.22 -10.58 13.01
C SER A 336 -22.23 -10.65 11.85
N LEU A 337 -21.15 -11.43 11.97
CA LEU A 337 -20.08 -11.47 10.98
C LEU A 337 -20.55 -12.15 9.69
N THR A 338 -20.43 -11.45 8.57
CA THR A 338 -20.84 -11.91 7.24
C THR A 338 -19.65 -12.33 6.40
N LEU A 339 -18.59 -11.50 6.39
CA LEU A 339 -17.41 -11.70 5.58
C LEU A 339 -16.17 -11.11 6.25
N VAL A 340 -15.08 -11.84 6.23
CA VAL A 340 -13.74 -11.32 6.52
C VAL A 340 -12.88 -11.43 5.27
N ALA A 341 -12.24 -10.34 4.87
CA ALA A 341 -11.35 -10.31 3.71
C ALA A 341 -9.98 -9.75 4.10
N ALA A 342 -8.94 -10.57 4.02
CA ALA A 342 -7.58 -10.04 4.14
C ALA A 342 -7.09 -9.57 2.78
N GLN A 343 -6.36 -8.45 2.76
CA GLN A 343 -5.93 -7.80 1.53
C GLN A 343 -4.45 -7.42 1.56
N ARG A 344 -3.78 -7.63 0.42
CA ARG A 344 -2.45 -7.09 0.09
C ARG A 344 -2.47 -6.50 -1.31
N LEU A 345 -1.48 -5.68 -1.62
CA LEU A 345 -1.23 -5.17 -2.96
C LEU A 345 0.04 -5.80 -3.53
N VAL A 346 -0.06 -6.38 -4.72
CA VAL A 346 1.06 -6.83 -5.55
C VAL A 346 1.27 -5.82 -6.68
N ARG A 347 2.52 -5.60 -7.06
CA ARG A 347 2.85 -4.80 -8.24
C ARG A 347 2.57 -5.62 -9.50
N THR A 348 2.07 -4.95 -10.53
CA THR A 348 1.82 -5.56 -11.84
C THR A 348 3.02 -5.35 -12.77
N PRO A 349 3.48 -6.37 -13.51
CA PRO A 349 4.51 -6.19 -14.53
C PRO A 349 4.10 -5.10 -15.53
N CYS A 350 5.06 -4.28 -15.94
CA CYS A 350 4.78 -3.22 -16.91
C CYS A 350 4.47 -3.82 -18.28
N GLU A 351 3.28 -3.59 -18.80
CA GLU A 351 2.82 -4.16 -20.08
C GLU A 351 3.74 -3.79 -21.26
N ALA A 352 4.36 -2.60 -21.22
CA ALA A 352 5.23 -2.13 -22.29
C ALA A 352 6.58 -2.88 -22.36
N CYS A 353 7.01 -3.55 -21.28
CA CYS A 353 8.30 -4.26 -21.24
C CYS A 353 8.21 -5.65 -20.59
N ALA A 354 7.01 -6.17 -20.35
CA ALA A 354 6.83 -7.49 -19.76
C ALA A 354 7.15 -8.60 -20.76
N THR A 355 8.05 -9.50 -20.38
CA THR A 355 8.44 -10.69 -21.13
C THR A 355 8.24 -11.94 -20.27
N ALA A 356 8.17 -13.10 -20.90
CA ALA A 356 8.22 -14.36 -20.20
C ALA A 356 9.58 -14.50 -19.49
N TYR A 357 9.58 -15.08 -18.29
CA TYR A 357 10.83 -15.34 -17.55
C TYR A 357 10.76 -16.67 -16.80
N VAL A 358 11.92 -17.20 -16.45
CA VAL A 358 12.03 -18.34 -15.57
C VAL A 358 12.26 -17.82 -14.15
N PRO A 359 11.36 -18.13 -13.19
CA PRO A 359 11.54 -17.71 -11.80
C PRO A 359 12.78 -18.34 -11.16
N ASP A 360 13.38 -17.61 -10.23
CA ASP A 360 14.51 -18.09 -9.44
C ASP A 360 14.08 -19.33 -8.60
N PRO A 361 14.81 -20.45 -8.67
CA PRO A 361 14.54 -21.65 -7.88
C PRO A 361 14.46 -21.38 -6.37
N ASP A 362 15.27 -20.48 -5.83
CA ASP A 362 15.26 -20.14 -4.42
C ASP A 362 13.96 -19.40 -4.03
N VAL A 363 13.45 -18.55 -4.91
CA VAL A 363 12.15 -17.88 -4.72
C VAL A 363 11.01 -18.89 -4.75
N LEU A 364 11.05 -19.84 -5.71
CA LEU A 364 10.07 -20.92 -5.79
C LEU A 364 10.10 -21.78 -4.52
N HIS A 365 11.27 -22.16 -4.08
CA HIS A 365 11.44 -22.96 -2.86
C HIS A 365 10.87 -22.24 -1.63
N GLN A 366 11.12 -20.94 -1.46
CA GLN A 366 10.56 -20.14 -0.36
C GLN A 366 9.03 -19.99 -0.45
N LEU A 367 8.45 -20.10 -1.64
CA LEU A 367 7.00 -20.13 -1.86
C LEU A 367 6.39 -21.53 -1.70
N GLY A 368 7.21 -22.55 -1.46
CA GLY A 368 6.75 -23.92 -1.36
C GLY A 368 6.49 -24.58 -2.72
N LEU A 369 7.10 -24.09 -3.80
CA LEU A 369 6.92 -24.57 -5.17
C LEU A 369 8.17 -25.29 -5.69
N VAL A 370 7.96 -26.16 -6.68
CA VAL A 370 9.00 -26.80 -7.49
C VAL A 370 8.81 -26.46 -8.96
N ALA A 371 9.81 -26.72 -9.79
CA ALA A 371 9.77 -26.37 -11.21
C ALA A 371 8.58 -27.02 -11.95
N GLU A 372 8.23 -28.24 -11.59
CA GLU A 372 7.10 -28.99 -12.14
C GLU A 372 5.75 -28.31 -11.88
N ASP A 373 5.65 -27.53 -10.81
CA ASP A 373 4.46 -26.73 -10.52
C ASP A 373 4.21 -25.61 -11.54
N LEU A 374 5.19 -25.34 -12.41
CA LEU A 374 5.12 -24.26 -13.41
C LEU A 374 4.85 -24.74 -14.84
N GLU A 375 4.63 -26.04 -15.10
CA GLU A 375 4.44 -26.56 -16.45
C GLU A 375 3.31 -25.88 -17.24
N THR A 376 2.28 -25.40 -16.54
CA THR A 376 1.14 -24.68 -17.13
C THR A 376 1.14 -23.18 -16.82
N ALA A 377 2.23 -22.65 -16.26
CA ALA A 377 2.34 -21.26 -15.88
C ALA A 377 2.92 -20.40 -17.01
N GLU A 378 2.46 -19.17 -17.10
CA GLU A 378 2.96 -18.16 -18.04
C GLU A 378 3.56 -16.96 -17.26
N PRO A 379 4.63 -17.16 -16.48
CA PRO A 379 5.18 -16.09 -15.66
C PRO A 379 5.75 -14.97 -16.53
N ARG A 380 5.44 -13.74 -16.16
CA ARG A 380 5.91 -12.54 -16.87
C ARG A 380 6.60 -11.57 -15.92
N ARG A 381 7.67 -10.93 -16.41
CA ARG A 381 8.42 -9.92 -15.68
C ARG A 381 8.76 -8.73 -16.59
N GLY A 382 8.64 -7.53 -16.07
CA GLY A 382 9.10 -6.34 -16.80
C GLY A 382 10.62 -6.23 -16.76
N THR A 383 11.22 -5.97 -17.91
CA THR A 383 12.68 -5.80 -18.06
C THR A 383 13.18 -4.40 -17.67
N GLY A 384 12.26 -3.46 -17.48
CA GLY A 384 12.55 -2.04 -17.30
C GLY A 384 12.42 -1.26 -18.61
N CYS A 385 11.82 -0.08 -18.54
CA CYS A 385 11.72 0.86 -19.66
C CYS A 385 11.32 2.25 -19.15
N GLY A 386 11.40 3.28 -20.00
CA GLY A 386 10.99 4.64 -19.65
C GLY A 386 9.53 4.78 -19.20
N HIS A 387 8.63 3.86 -19.62
CA HIS A 387 7.23 3.86 -19.20
C HIS A 387 7.02 3.44 -17.73
N CYS A 388 7.88 2.61 -17.18
CA CYS A 388 7.86 2.17 -15.78
C CYS A 388 8.98 2.79 -14.93
N GLY A 389 9.77 3.73 -15.49
CA GLY A 389 10.95 4.29 -14.84
C GLY A 389 11.94 3.20 -14.45
N ASP A 390 12.24 2.31 -15.38
CA ASP A 390 13.19 1.19 -15.30
C ASP A 390 12.92 0.15 -14.20
N SER A 391 11.74 0.21 -13.59
CA SER A 391 11.37 -0.69 -12.48
C SER A 391 10.91 -2.07 -12.91
N GLY A 392 10.49 -2.22 -14.16
CA GLY A 392 9.78 -3.40 -14.62
C GLY A 392 8.33 -3.52 -14.15
N TYR A 393 7.83 -2.64 -13.25
CA TYR A 393 6.48 -2.68 -12.70
C TYR A 393 5.74 -1.37 -12.95
N ARG A 394 4.43 -1.46 -13.16
CA ARG A 394 3.56 -0.29 -13.27
C ARG A 394 2.18 -0.57 -12.75
N GLY A 395 1.83 0.10 -11.66
CA GLY A 395 0.56 -0.09 -10.97
C GLY A 395 0.57 -1.27 -10.00
N ARG A 396 -0.56 -1.44 -9.32
CA ARG A 396 -0.77 -2.45 -8.28
C ARG A 396 -2.14 -3.07 -8.46
N SER A 397 -2.28 -4.32 -8.05
CA SER A 397 -3.54 -5.06 -7.98
C SER A 397 -3.72 -5.64 -6.59
N GLY A 398 -4.96 -5.68 -6.10
CA GLY A 398 -5.28 -6.35 -4.85
C GLY A 398 -5.23 -7.87 -4.99
N ILE A 399 -4.71 -8.53 -3.97
CA ILE A 399 -4.92 -9.96 -3.73
C ILE A 399 -5.72 -10.10 -2.45
N PHE A 400 -6.63 -11.06 -2.43
CA PHE A 400 -7.59 -11.21 -1.34
C PHE A 400 -7.66 -12.64 -0.84
N GLU A 401 -7.68 -12.80 0.48
CA GLU A 401 -8.07 -14.00 1.18
C GLU A 401 -9.48 -13.75 1.71
N MET A 402 -10.48 -14.43 1.13
CA MET A 402 -11.89 -14.19 1.39
C MET A 402 -12.45 -15.33 2.24
N LEU A 403 -12.95 -15.00 3.42
CA LEU A 403 -13.55 -15.92 4.38
C LEU A 403 -15.02 -15.53 4.61
N PRO A 404 -15.95 -16.03 3.78
CA PRO A 404 -17.37 -15.91 4.07
C PRO A 404 -17.71 -16.74 5.32
N VAL A 405 -18.55 -16.18 6.19
CA VAL A 405 -18.92 -16.83 7.44
C VAL A 405 -20.05 -17.82 7.19
N THR A 406 -19.65 -19.08 7.01
CA THR A 406 -20.55 -20.23 6.83
C THR A 406 -21.13 -20.70 8.16
N GLU A 407 -22.17 -21.56 8.12
CA GLU A 407 -22.76 -22.15 9.33
C GLU A 407 -21.72 -22.92 10.14
N ALA A 408 -20.89 -23.75 9.50
CA ALA A 408 -19.82 -24.47 10.18
C ALA A 408 -18.82 -23.54 10.89
N LEU A 409 -18.52 -22.36 10.30
CA LEU A 409 -17.66 -21.38 10.95
C LEU A 409 -18.39 -20.70 12.13
N ARG A 410 -19.72 -20.47 12.02
CA ARG A 410 -20.54 -19.93 13.12
C ARG A 410 -20.55 -20.88 14.35
N GLU A 411 -20.69 -22.19 14.11
CA GLU A 411 -20.61 -23.20 15.17
C GLU A 411 -19.27 -23.12 15.92
N VAL A 412 -18.15 -23.04 15.18
CA VAL A 412 -16.82 -22.90 15.79
C VAL A 412 -16.70 -21.61 16.59
N LEU A 413 -17.28 -20.50 16.10
CA LEU A 413 -17.28 -19.23 16.83
C LEU A 413 -18.11 -19.30 18.10
N HIS A 414 -19.21 -20.04 18.10
CA HIS A 414 -20.05 -20.24 19.29
C HIS A 414 -19.38 -21.10 20.38
N GLU A 415 -18.59 -22.10 20.00
CA GLU A 415 -17.99 -23.04 20.95
C GLU A 415 -16.63 -22.55 21.49
N THR A 416 -15.62 -22.49 20.61
CA THR A 416 -14.24 -22.16 21.00
C THR A 416 -13.52 -21.49 19.84
N PRO A 417 -13.58 -20.16 19.72
CA PRO A 417 -12.98 -19.44 18.60
C PRO A 417 -11.44 -19.33 18.72
N THR A 418 -10.76 -20.46 18.90
CA THR A 418 -9.29 -20.49 18.84
C THR A 418 -8.81 -20.35 17.40
N GLU A 419 -7.63 -19.78 17.21
CA GLU A 419 -7.06 -19.59 15.86
C GLU A 419 -6.96 -20.93 15.10
N ALA A 420 -6.61 -22.02 15.79
CA ALA A 420 -6.52 -23.34 15.20
C ALA A 420 -7.89 -23.87 14.72
N ALA A 421 -8.94 -23.72 15.54
CA ALA A 421 -10.29 -24.16 15.19
C ALA A 421 -10.87 -23.34 14.03
N VAL A 422 -10.75 -22.02 14.09
CA VAL A 422 -11.17 -21.11 13.00
C VAL A 422 -10.42 -21.40 11.71
N SER A 423 -9.09 -21.63 11.79
CA SER A 423 -8.25 -21.98 10.63
C SER A 423 -8.68 -23.33 10.02
N ALA A 424 -8.98 -24.33 10.84
CA ALA A 424 -9.44 -25.64 10.37
C ALA A 424 -10.79 -25.53 9.64
N ALA A 425 -11.76 -24.80 10.21
CA ALA A 425 -13.07 -24.56 9.60
C ALA A 425 -12.94 -23.75 8.29
N ALA A 426 -12.11 -22.72 8.28
CA ALA A 426 -11.83 -21.91 7.09
C ALA A 426 -11.24 -22.74 5.95
N ARG A 427 -10.27 -23.63 6.24
CA ARG A 427 -9.70 -24.56 5.26
C ARG A 427 -10.73 -25.56 4.75
N ALA A 428 -11.53 -26.13 5.62
CA ALA A 428 -12.61 -27.05 5.22
C ALA A 428 -13.63 -26.36 4.30
N ALA A 429 -13.88 -25.05 4.50
CA ALA A 429 -14.69 -24.22 3.61
C ALA A 429 -13.99 -23.80 2.30
N GLY A 430 -12.74 -24.22 2.07
CA GLY A 430 -11.99 -23.93 0.85
C GLY A 430 -11.31 -22.56 0.83
N LEU A 431 -10.99 -21.98 1.99
CA LEU A 431 -10.23 -20.73 2.07
C LEU A 431 -8.92 -20.84 1.29
N ARG A 432 -8.72 -19.91 0.38
CA ARG A 432 -7.43 -19.73 -0.29
C ARG A 432 -6.66 -18.62 0.39
N THR A 433 -5.47 -18.94 0.89
CA THR A 433 -4.60 -17.99 1.58
C THR A 433 -4.12 -16.89 0.63
N LEU A 434 -3.68 -15.75 1.20
CA LEU A 434 -3.07 -14.66 0.43
C LEU A 434 -1.87 -15.16 -0.39
N ARG A 435 -1.08 -16.09 0.15
CA ARG A 435 0.06 -16.69 -0.58
C ARG A 435 -0.40 -17.53 -1.77
N ALA A 436 -1.38 -18.40 -1.57
CA ALA A 436 -1.94 -19.21 -2.65
C ALA A 436 -2.55 -18.34 -3.76
N GLU A 437 -3.20 -17.23 -3.39
CA GLU A 437 -3.74 -16.28 -4.36
C GLU A 437 -2.63 -15.52 -5.10
N ALA A 438 -1.60 -15.05 -4.40
CA ALA A 438 -0.43 -14.38 -5.01
C ALA A 438 0.30 -15.29 -6.00
N VAL A 439 0.51 -16.55 -5.63
CA VAL A 439 1.13 -17.58 -6.49
C VAL A 439 0.27 -17.82 -7.73
N ALA A 440 -1.06 -17.92 -7.58
CA ALA A 440 -1.96 -18.10 -8.72
C ALA A 440 -1.88 -16.92 -9.70
N ARG A 441 -1.76 -15.68 -9.20
CA ARG A 441 -1.56 -14.49 -10.01
C ARG A 441 -0.20 -14.48 -10.71
N ALA A 442 0.87 -14.92 -10.01
CA ALA A 442 2.20 -15.00 -10.59
C ALA A 442 2.26 -16.05 -11.72
N ARG A 443 1.59 -17.19 -11.58
CA ARG A 443 1.44 -18.21 -12.64
C ARG A 443 0.77 -17.66 -13.89
N GLN A 444 -0.13 -16.69 -13.75
CA GLN A 444 -0.85 -16.04 -14.86
C GLN A 444 -0.11 -14.81 -15.40
N GLY A 445 1.09 -14.50 -14.92
CA GLY A 445 1.85 -13.32 -15.32
C GLY A 445 1.26 -11.98 -14.86
N GLN A 446 0.27 -11.98 -13.96
CA GLN A 446 -0.37 -10.76 -13.42
C GLN A 446 0.49 -10.09 -12.34
N THR A 447 1.42 -10.83 -11.74
CA THR A 447 2.49 -10.35 -10.86
C THR A 447 3.70 -11.27 -11.03
N THR A 448 4.76 -11.08 -10.24
CA THR A 448 5.92 -11.97 -10.24
C THR A 448 5.96 -12.82 -8.98
N PHE A 449 6.72 -13.93 -9.01
CA PHE A 449 6.90 -14.78 -7.82
C PHE A 449 7.66 -14.04 -6.71
N GLU A 450 8.59 -13.16 -7.07
CA GLU A 450 9.30 -12.28 -6.12
C GLU A 450 8.34 -11.32 -5.40
N GLU A 451 7.33 -10.78 -6.11
CA GLU A 451 6.29 -9.97 -5.49
C GLU A 451 5.39 -10.80 -4.58
N ALA A 452 5.00 -11.99 -5.02
CA ALA A 452 4.22 -12.91 -4.19
C ALA A 452 4.95 -13.20 -2.86
N LEU A 453 6.25 -13.50 -2.92
CA LEU A 453 7.09 -13.72 -1.75
C LEU A 453 7.20 -12.45 -0.88
N ARG A 454 7.41 -11.29 -1.49
CA ARG A 454 7.60 -10.01 -0.78
C ARG A 454 6.39 -9.60 0.06
N VAL A 455 5.16 -9.87 -0.41
CA VAL A 455 3.94 -9.35 0.22
C VAL A 455 3.21 -10.37 1.08
N THR A 456 3.58 -11.64 1.01
CA THR A 456 2.93 -12.71 1.78
C THR A 456 3.88 -13.33 2.79
N HIS A 457 3.36 -13.60 3.98
CA HIS A 457 4.06 -14.40 4.97
C HIS A 457 4.00 -15.88 4.58
N ALA A 458 4.92 -16.68 5.10
CA ALA A 458 4.80 -18.12 5.01
C ALA A 458 3.49 -18.53 5.71
N ASP A 459 2.68 -19.34 5.02
CA ASP A 459 1.55 -19.95 5.69
C ASP A 459 2.10 -20.83 6.81
N ALA A 460 1.50 -20.75 8.00
CA ALA A 460 1.95 -21.52 9.15
C ALA A 460 1.92 -23.05 8.91
N ASP A 461 1.29 -23.44 7.81
CA ASP A 461 1.09 -24.82 7.39
C ASP A 461 1.93 -25.22 6.14
N VAL A 462 2.89 -24.41 5.70
CA VAL A 462 3.91 -24.92 4.78
C VAL A 462 4.83 -25.77 5.64
N GLY A 463 4.29 -26.93 5.99
CA GLY A 463 4.96 -27.98 6.68
C GLY A 463 6.22 -28.39 5.94
N ILE A 464 7.04 -29.15 6.62
CA ILE A 464 8.24 -29.79 6.13
C ILE A 464 7.97 -30.38 4.73
N ARG A 465 8.88 -30.21 3.80
CA ARG A 465 8.79 -30.95 2.53
C ARG A 465 9.13 -32.42 2.75
N CYS A 466 8.37 -33.28 2.10
CA CYS A 466 8.72 -34.70 2.09
C CYS A 466 10.13 -34.88 1.49
N PRO A 467 11.07 -35.50 2.20
CA PRO A 467 12.43 -35.71 1.69
C PRO A 467 12.47 -36.65 0.48
N SER A 468 11.41 -37.41 0.25
CA SER A 468 11.34 -38.39 -0.85
C SER A 468 10.69 -37.83 -2.13
N CYS A 469 9.57 -37.07 -2.00
CA CYS A 469 8.83 -36.58 -3.17
C CYS A 469 8.75 -35.04 -3.24
N THR A 470 9.41 -34.32 -2.33
CA THR A 470 9.51 -32.86 -2.25
C THR A 470 8.17 -32.10 -2.09
N ARG A 471 7.03 -32.79 -2.01
CA ARG A 471 5.71 -32.17 -1.81
C ARG A 471 5.56 -31.68 -0.38
N GLY A 472 4.85 -30.55 -0.22
CA GLY A 472 4.54 -29.99 1.10
C GLY A 472 3.66 -30.95 1.91
N ILE A 473 4.03 -31.17 3.16
CA ILE A 473 3.33 -32.00 4.13
C ILE A 473 3.13 -31.23 5.42
N ALA A 474 1.98 -31.41 6.08
CA ALA A 474 1.71 -30.71 7.32
C ALA A 474 2.66 -31.14 8.43
N LEU A 475 3.03 -30.21 9.32
CA LEU A 475 3.80 -30.51 10.52
C LEU A 475 3.09 -31.58 11.36
N GLY A 476 3.83 -32.61 11.79
CA GLY A 476 3.29 -33.69 12.62
C GLY A 476 2.77 -34.91 11.84
N MET A 477 2.86 -34.93 10.51
CA MET A 477 2.59 -36.15 9.73
C MET A 477 3.75 -37.15 9.90
N VAL A 478 3.42 -38.40 10.22
CA VAL A 478 4.38 -39.52 10.37
C VAL A 478 4.67 -40.22 9.04
N ALA A 479 3.86 -39.99 8.01
CA ALA A 479 4.07 -40.48 6.65
C ALA A 479 3.57 -39.47 5.62
N CYS A 480 4.25 -39.39 4.50
CA CYS A 480 3.84 -38.53 3.38
C CYS A 480 2.56 -39.06 2.74
N PRO A 481 1.46 -38.27 2.68
CA PRO A 481 0.21 -38.73 2.09
C PRO A 481 0.30 -38.94 0.56
N TRP A 482 1.35 -38.43 -0.07
CA TRP A 482 1.53 -38.48 -1.51
C TRP A 482 2.40 -39.64 -2.00
N CYS A 483 3.45 -40.00 -1.27
CA CYS A 483 4.37 -41.08 -1.69
C CYS A 483 4.53 -42.18 -0.65
N GLY A 484 3.89 -42.08 0.51
CA GLY A 484 3.97 -43.10 1.57
C GLY A 484 5.30 -43.13 2.32
N ALA A 485 6.27 -42.27 1.99
CA ALA A 485 7.56 -42.24 2.68
C ALA A 485 7.34 -41.88 4.18
N ALA A 486 7.99 -42.65 5.06
CA ALA A 486 8.02 -42.32 6.48
C ALA A 486 8.67 -40.94 6.68
N LEU A 487 8.03 -40.10 7.44
CA LEU A 487 8.50 -38.76 7.78
C LEU A 487 9.05 -38.86 9.20
N ASP A 488 10.36 -38.80 9.30
CA ASP A 488 11.04 -38.77 10.59
C ASP A 488 10.85 -37.36 11.20
N THR A 489 9.65 -37.10 11.69
CA THR A 489 9.40 -35.98 12.57
C THR A 489 9.92 -36.40 13.93
N GLY A 490 11.24 -36.21 14.14
CA GLY A 490 11.88 -36.55 15.39
C GLY A 490 11.06 -36.02 16.57
N ALA A 491 10.31 -36.90 17.22
CA ALA A 491 9.69 -36.58 18.49
C ALA A 491 10.77 -36.67 19.57
N CYS A 492 10.74 -35.75 20.51
CA CYS A 492 11.65 -35.82 21.65
C CYS A 492 11.38 -37.07 22.46
N ALA A 493 12.37 -37.96 22.60
CA ALA A 493 12.26 -39.20 23.36
C ALA A 493 11.86 -38.97 24.85
N SER A 494 12.00 -37.76 25.36
CA SER A 494 11.72 -37.41 26.76
C SER A 494 10.35 -36.75 26.97
N CYS A 495 9.76 -36.04 25.98
CA CYS A 495 8.49 -35.32 26.18
C CYS A 495 7.53 -35.46 24.99
N ASP A 496 7.85 -36.28 24.02
CA ASP A 496 7.06 -36.62 22.83
C ASP A 496 6.61 -35.44 21.94
N ARG A 497 7.27 -34.28 22.12
CA ARG A 497 6.99 -33.09 21.30
C ARG A 497 7.85 -33.09 20.05
N ALA A 498 7.27 -32.67 18.93
CA ALA A 498 7.94 -32.59 17.64
C ALA A 498 9.22 -31.70 17.72
N LEU A 499 10.32 -32.22 17.18
CA LEU A 499 11.61 -31.55 17.12
C LEU A 499 11.90 -31.09 15.68
N GLN A 500 12.65 -30.02 15.53
CA GLN A 500 13.21 -29.65 14.23
C GLN A 500 14.55 -30.38 14.01
N PRO A 501 14.86 -30.79 12.77
CA PRO A 501 16.06 -31.60 12.48
C PRO A 501 17.39 -30.97 12.92
N GLU A 502 17.44 -29.66 13.03
CA GLU A 502 18.61 -28.85 13.37
C GLU A 502 18.78 -28.61 14.89
N TRP A 503 17.85 -29.09 15.72
CA TRP A 503 17.93 -28.87 17.16
C TRP A 503 18.78 -29.93 17.84
N HIS A 504 19.75 -29.47 18.61
CA HIS A 504 20.60 -30.31 19.43
C HIS A 504 20.07 -30.48 20.87
N ILE A 505 19.09 -29.66 21.26
CA ILE A 505 18.45 -29.68 22.58
C ILE A 505 16.94 -29.43 22.39
N CYS A 506 16.11 -30.21 23.06
CA CYS A 506 14.68 -30.00 23.08
C CYS A 506 14.33 -28.68 23.81
N PRO A 507 13.67 -27.71 23.18
CA PRO A 507 13.36 -26.42 23.82
C PRO A 507 12.34 -26.53 24.93
N TRP A 508 11.58 -27.63 25.01
CA TRP A 508 10.52 -27.82 26.00
C TRP A 508 10.97 -28.57 27.26
N CYS A 509 11.76 -29.61 27.12
CA CYS A 509 12.22 -30.41 28.25
C CYS A 509 13.72 -30.38 28.47
N ARG A 510 14.48 -29.71 27.62
CA ARG A 510 15.95 -29.56 27.64
C ARG A 510 16.71 -30.88 27.49
N ALA A 511 16.06 -31.95 27.06
CA ALA A 511 16.76 -33.20 26.76
C ALA A 511 17.70 -32.99 25.54
N ALA A 512 18.88 -33.58 25.58
CA ALA A 512 19.77 -33.61 24.44
C ALA A 512 19.17 -34.45 23.31
N ILE A 513 19.28 -33.97 22.09
CA ILE A 513 18.83 -34.66 20.88
C ILE A 513 20.07 -35.27 20.26
N ALA A 514 20.09 -36.60 20.12
CA ALA A 514 21.19 -37.27 19.42
C ALA A 514 21.23 -36.82 17.96
N PRO A 515 22.38 -36.47 17.40
CA PRO A 515 22.49 -36.20 15.98
C PRO A 515 22.10 -37.47 15.19
N ALA A 516 21.26 -37.26 14.15
CA ALA A 516 20.82 -38.36 13.26
C ALA A 516 21.96 -38.92 12.43
#